data_c8015420c026ad911ce56cf27b28aaeb
#
_entry.id   c8015420c026ad911ce56cf27b28aaeb
#
_cell.length_a   1.000
_cell.length_b   1.000
_cell.length_c   1.000
_cell.angle_alpha   90.00
_cell.angle_beta   90.00
_cell.angle_gamma   90.00
#
_symmetry.space_group_name_H-M   'P 1'
#
loop_
_entity.id
_entity.type
_entity.pdbx_description
1 polymer ?
#
loop_
_entity_poly.entity_id
_entity_poly.type
_entity_poly.pdbx_seq_one_letter_code
_entity_poly.pdbx_strand_id
1 'polypeptide(L)'
;MNSQTALQYVKESGVVAGMRGAFPPDVALQVSAVMMGEGINCFEFMMNSEAPIEAMQAVKAEYGDDACVGMGTVLDVATAERVLDAGADFIVSPAFQPDVVKAVLARDVLMGPGVATPSEAVHAWNMGVRLLKLFPIGALGIDYFKAMF
;
A
#
# COMPACT_ATOMS: atom_id res chain seq x y z
N MET A 1 -9.52 4.05 -7.45
CA MET A 1 -8.85 5.15 -8.23
C MET A 1 -7.74 4.57 -9.11
N ASN A 2 -7.20 5.33 -10.09
CA ASN A 2 -6.07 4.86 -10.92
C ASN A 2 -4.71 5.07 -10.23
N SER A 3 -3.65 4.45 -10.77
CA SER A 3 -2.30 4.46 -10.19
C SER A 3 -1.71 5.86 -10.02
N GLN A 4 -1.95 6.78 -10.96
CA GLN A 4 -1.44 8.14 -10.90
C GLN A 4 -2.14 8.96 -9.80
N THR A 5 -3.46 8.84 -9.68
CA THR A 5 -4.22 9.49 -8.62
C THR A 5 -3.81 8.98 -7.24
N ALA A 6 -3.69 7.66 -7.06
CA ALA A 6 -3.24 7.08 -5.80
C ALA A 6 -1.82 7.54 -5.42
N LEU A 7 -0.91 7.64 -6.39
CA LEU A 7 0.44 8.17 -6.15
C LEU A 7 0.41 9.64 -5.70
N GLN A 8 -0.49 10.44 -6.26
CA GLN A 8 -0.66 11.84 -5.84
C GLN A 8 -1.15 11.94 -4.39
N TYR A 9 -2.15 11.14 -4.01
CA TYR A 9 -2.61 11.04 -2.61
C TYR A 9 -1.47 10.70 -1.64
N VAL A 10 -0.67 9.68 -1.95
CA VAL A 10 0.48 9.29 -1.12
C VAL A 10 1.50 10.43 -0.97
N LYS A 11 1.77 11.18 -2.05
CA LYS A 11 2.70 12.30 -2.02
C LYS A 11 2.17 13.50 -1.22
N GLU A 12 0.90 13.82 -1.36
CA GLU A 12 0.27 14.95 -0.67
C GLU A 12 0.09 14.67 0.82
N SER A 13 -0.35 13.46 1.17
CA SER A 13 -0.47 13.02 2.56
C SER A 13 0.89 12.92 3.26
N GLY A 14 1.94 12.51 2.55
CA GLY A 14 3.27 12.26 3.13
C GLY A 14 3.32 11.12 4.15
N VAL A 15 2.16 10.56 4.51
CA VAL A 15 2.00 9.47 5.47
C VAL A 15 1.01 8.44 4.92
N VAL A 16 1.34 7.17 5.06
CA VAL A 16 0.41 6.05 4.86
C VAL A 16 0.23 5.36 6.20
N ALA A 17 -0.98 5.42 6.75
CA ALA A 17 -1.30 4.82 8.04
C ALA A 17 -1.45 3.30 7.91
N GLY A 18 -0.56 2.54 8.51
CA GLY A 18 -0.56 1.07 8.46
C GLY A 18 -1.45 0.45 9.52
N MET A 19 -2.56 -0.18 9.12
CA MET A 19 -3.51 -0.89 9.97
C MET A 19 -3.11 -2.36 10.08
N ARG A 20 -2.48 -2.73 11.20
CA ARG A 20 -2.03 -4.11 11.45
C ARG A 20 -2.52 -4.61 12.80
N GLY A 21 -3.16 -5.78 12.81
CA GLY A 21 -3.67 -6.44 14.02
C GLY A 21 -5.20 -6.55 14.00
N ALA A 22 -5.83 -6.33 15.15
CA ALA A 22 -7.28 -6.39 15.29
C ALA A 22 -7.92 -5.07 14.85
N PHE A 23 -8.19 -4.95 13.56
CA PHE A 23 -8.90 -3.83 12.95
C PHE A 23 -10.14 -4.36 12.19
N PRO A 24 -11.14 -4.92 12.86
CA PRO A 24 -12.41 -5.24 12.19
C PRO A 24 -13.06 -3.95 11.65
N PRO A 25 -14.03 -4.05 10.74
CA PRO A 25 -14.57 -2.90 10.01
C PRO A 25 -15.01 -1.72 10.88
N ASP A 26 -15.64 -1.99 12.03
CA ASP A 26 -16.11 -0.96 12.97
C ASP A 26 -14.94 -0.20 13.64
N VAL A 27 -13.89 -0.91 14.04
CA VAL A 27 -12.66 -0.31 14.59
C VAL A 27 -11.91 0.45 13.50
N ALA A 28 -11.82 -0.10 12.30
CA ALA A 28 -11.20 0.55 11.15
C ALA A 28 -11.86 1.90 10.84
N LEU A 29 -13.20 1.96 10.84
CA LEU A 29 -13.95 3.20 10.63
C LEU A 29 -13.69 4.24 11.73
N GLN A 30 -13.68 3.83 13.00
CA GLN A 30 -13.41 4.73 14.12
C GLN A 30 -11.99 5.33 14.04
N VAL A 31 -10.98 4.48 13.76
CA VAL A 31 -9.59 4.93 13.67
C VAL A 31 -9.37 5.81 12.44
N SER A 32 -9.92 5.43 11.29
CA SER A 32 -9.80 6.26 10.07
C SER A 32 -10.50 7.60 10.23
N ALA A 33 -11.64 7.69 10.94
CA ALA A 33 -12.32 8.95 11.21
C ALA A 33 -11.43 9.93 12.00
N VAL A 34 -10.73 9.44 13.02
CA VAL A 34 -9.78 10.28 13.78
C VAL A 34 -8.63 10.75 12.89
N MET A 35 -8.05 9.85 12.09
CA MET A 35 -6.93 10.16 11.20
C MET A 35 -7.33 11.14 10.08
N MET A 36 -8.51 10.96 9.48
CA MET A 36 -9.06 11.90 8.49
C MET A 36 -9.23 13.31 9.08
N GLY A 37 -9.68 13.41 10.33
CA GLY A 37 -9.79 14.68 11.06
C GLY A 37 -8.45 15.40 11.25
N GLU A 38 -7.34 14.67 11.26
CA GLU A 38 -5.97 15.19 11.36
C GLU A 38 -5.27 15.30 9.99
N GLY A 39 -5.99 15.10 8.89
CA GLY A 39 -5.48 15.24 7.52
C GLY A 39 -4.72 14.01 7.00
N ILE A 40 -4.78 12.87 7.67
CA ILE A 40 -4.20 11.60 7.18
C ILE A 40 -5.29 10.84 6.44
N ASN A 41 -5.19 10.76 5.13
CA ASN A 41 -6.19 10.17 4.24
C ASN A 41 -5.68 8.99 3.39
N CYS A 42 -4.50 8.46 3.70
CA CYS A 42 -3.96 7.26 3.07
C CYS A 42 -3.87 6.12 4.10
N PHE A 43 -4.52 4.98 3.81
CA PHE A 43 -4.61 3.84 4.73
C PHE A 43 -4.16 2.55 4.06
N GLU A 44 -3.26 1.79 4.72
CA GLU A 44 -2.79 0.47 4.28
C GLU A 44 -3.29 -0.60 5.25
N PHE A 45 -4.25 -1.44 4.82
CA PHE A 45 -4.70 -2.61 5.58
C PHE A 45 -3.83 -3.81 5.25
N MET A 46 -3.29 -4.48 6.26
CA MET A 46 -2.31 -5.54 6.05
C MET A 46 -2.98 -6.92 6.03
N MET A 47 -2.66 -7.73 5.00
CA MET A 47 -3.26 -9.05 4.79
C MET A 47 -3.07 -10.04 5.95
N ASN A 48 -2.10 -9.82 6.83
CA ASN A 48 -1.89 -10.60 8.04
C ASN A 48 -2.61 -10.04 9.28
N SER A 49 -3.70 -9.29 9.06
CA SER A 49 -4.59 -8.74 10.09
C SER A 49 -5.93 -9.48 10.13
N GLU A 50 -6.78 -9.12 11.08
CA GLU A 50 -8.14 -9.62 11.17
C GLU A 50 -9.05 -8.91 10.15
N ALA A 51 -9.80 -9.67 9.36
CA ALA A 51 -10.76 -9.16 8.35
C ALA A 51 -10.26 -7.97 7.51
N PRO A 52 -9.04 -8.03 6.92
CA PRO A 52 -8.39 -6.83 6.35
C PRO A 52 -9.09 -6.33 5.09
N ILE A 53 -9.67 -7.21 4.28
CA ILE A 53 -10.39 -6.84 3.05
C ILE A 53 -11.69 -6.14 3.41
N GLU A 54 -12.45 -6.69 4.35
CA GLU A 54 -13.71 -6.13 4.84
C GLU A 54 -13.48 -4.75 5.48
N ALA A 55 -12.40 -4.60 6.25
CA ALA A 55 -12.01 -3.33 6.85
C ALA A 55 -11.66 -2.28 5.77
N MET A 56 -10.86 -2.66 4.78
CA MET A 56 -10.53 -1.82 3.63
C MET A 56 -11.79 -1.37 2.89
N GLN A 57 -12.70 -2.30 2.59
CA GLN A 57 -13.95 -2.02 1.88
C GLN A 57 -14.86 -1.10 2.68
N ALA A 58 -14.96 -1.27 4.00
CA ALA A 58 -15.76 -0.40 4.87
C ALA A 58 -15.24 1.05 4.83
N VAL A 59 -13.93 1.25 4.95
CA VAL A 59 -13.32 2.59 4.89
C VAL A 59 -13.49 3.22 3.51
N LYS A 60 -13.34 2.44 2.43
CA LYS A 60 -13.61 2.94 1.07
C LYS A 60 -15.08 3.32 0.86
N ALA A 61 -16.00 2.55 1.39
CA ALA A 61 -17.43 2.85 1.27
C ALA A 61 -17.81 4.13 2.02
N GLU A 62 -17.16 4.40 3.17
CA GLU A 62 -17.40 5.60 3.97
C GLU A 62 -16.84 6.87 3.32
N TYR A 63 -15.59 6.83 2.85
CA TYR A 63 -14.89 8.04 2.41
C TYR A 63 -14.81 8.20 0.89
N GLY A 64 -15.13 7.18 0.11
CA GLY A 64 -15.09 7.25 -1.35
C GLY A 64 -13.76 7.78 -1.86
N ASP A 65 -13.83 8.86 -2.64
CA ASP A 65 -12.64 9.50 -3.23
C ASP A 65 -11.90 10.44 -2.27
N ASP A 66 -12.39 10.68 -1.05
CA ASP A 66 -11.69 11.49 -0.05
C ASP A 66 -10.54 10.75 0.64
N ALA A 67 -10.47 9.43 0.50
CA ALA A 67 -9.40 8.59 1.04
C ALA A 67 -8.80 7.66 -0.02
N CYS A 68 -7.48 7.45 0.07
CA CYS A 68 -6.73 6.46 -0.71
C CYS A 68 -6.51 5.22 0.16
N VAL A 69 -7.18 4.11 -0.17
CA VAL A 69 -7.19 2.92 0.69
C VAL A 69 -6.61 1.71 -0.04
N GLY A 70 -5.54 1.17 0.50
CA GLY A 70 -4.81 0.06 -0.11
C GLY A 70 -4.56 -1.12 0.81
N MET A 71 -3.92 -2.13 0.23
CA MET A 71 -3.62 -3.38 0.91
C MET A 71 -2.12 -3.64 0.97
N GLY A 72 -1.65 -4.00 2.16
CA GLY A 72 -0.26 -4.36 2.41
C GLY A 72 -0.04 -5.85 2.68
N THR A 73 1.22 -6.27 2.65
CA THR A 73 1.62 -7.66 2.89
C THR A 73 1.03 -8.63 1.85
N VAL A 74 0.91 -8.17 0.61
CA VAL A 74 0.48 -8.98 -0.53
C VAL A 74 1.69 -9.73 -1.08
N LEU A 75 1.67 -11.08 -1.02
CA LEU A 75 2.85 -11.91 -1.25
C LEU A 75 2.75 -12.83 -2.47
N ASP A 76 1.60 -12.91 -3.12
CA ASP A 76 1.37 -13.75 -4.29
C ASP A 76 0.31 -13.16 -5.21
N VAL A 77 0.26 -13.64 -6.45
CA VAL A 77 -0.65 -13.15 -7.50
C VAL A 77 -2.12 -13.41 -7.14
N ALA A 78 -2.44 -14.56 -6.55
CA ALA A 78 -3.83 -14.89 -6.21
C ALA A 78 -4.38 -13.93 -5.13
N THR A 79 -3.55 -13.59 -4.13
CA THR A 79 -3.89 -12.57 -3.13
C THR A 79 -3.98 -11.19 -3.78
N ALA A 80 -3.07 -10.83 -4.70
CA ALA A 80 -3.12 -9.57 -5.42
C ALA A 80 -4.44 -9.41 -6.20
N GLU A 81 -4.82 -10.42 -7.00
CA GLU A 81 -6.09 -10.38 -7.75
C GLU A 81 -7.30 -10.25 -6.82
N ARG A 82 -7.33 -10.97 -5.71
CA ARG A 82 -8.43 -10.89 -4.75
C ARG A 82 -8.59 -9.49 -4.14
N VAL A 83 -7.50 -8.82 -3.77
CA VAL A 83 -7.57 -7.47 -3.19
C VAL A 83 -7.81 -6.39 -4.25
N LEU A 84 -7.36 -6.61 -5.50
CA LEU A 84 -7.70 -5.78 -6.64
C LEU A 84 -9.19 -5.83 -6.95
N ASP A 85 -9.78 -7.03 -6.97
CA ASP A 85 -11.22 -7.22 -7.18
C ASP A 85 -12.06 -6.64 -6.03
N ALA A 86 -11.50 -6.59 -4.81
CA ALA A 86 -12.09 -5.91 -3.66
C ALA A 86 -12.00 -4.38 -3.74
N GLY A 87 -11.26 -3.82 -4.70
CA GLY A 87 -11.22 -2.40 -4.99
C GLY A 87 -10.08 -1.63 -4.33
N ALA A 88 -8.96 -2.26 -3.96
CA ALA A 88 -7.80 -1.58 -3.42
C ALA A 88 -7.27 -0.50 -4.39
N ASP A 89 -6.94 0.70 -3.87
CA ASP A 89 -6.40 1.81 -4.65
C ASP A 89 -4.88 1.69 -4.84
N PHE A 90 -4.21 1.00 -3.93
CA PHE A 90 -2.80 0.66 -4.04
C PHE A 90 -2.50 -0.67 -3.35
N ILE A 91 -1.39 -1.28 -3.77
CA ILE A 91 -0.88 -2.52 -3.17
C ILE A 91 0.56 -2.34 -2.74
N VAL A 92 0.88 -2.84 -1.54
CA VAL A 92 2.22 -2.86 -0.99
C VAL A 92 2.63 -4.29 -0.67
N SER A 93 3.84 -4.67 -1.02
CA SER A 93 4.45 -5.93 -0.61
C SER A 93 5.71 -5.70 0.22
N PRO A 94 6.09 -6.61 1.12
CA PRO A 94 7.34 -6.51 1.88
C PRO A 94 8.57 -6.90 1.06
N ALA A 95 8.38 -7.48 -0.14
CA ALA A 95 9.43 -7.99 -1.01
C ALA A 95 9.12 -7.67 -2.48
N PHE A 96 10.17 -7.60 -3.29
CA PHE A 96 10.05 -7.44 -4.73
C PHE A 96 9.74 -8.78 -5.39
N GLN A 97 8.52 -8.90 -5.92
CA GLN A 97 8.02 -10.08 -6.64
C GLN A 97 7.53 -9.66 -8.02
N PRO A 98 8.28 -9.92 -9.09
CA PRO A 98 7.96 -9.45 -10.44
C PRO A 98 6.57 -9.82 -10.94
N ASP A 99 6.08 -11.01 -10.61
CA ASP A 99 4.76 -11.46 -11.08
C ASP A 99 3.61 -10.74 -10.36
N VAL A 100 3.75 -10.44 -9.06
CA VAL A 100 2.81 -9.59 -8.32
C VAL A 100 2.83 -8.18 -8.89
N VAL A 101 4.01 -7.61 -9.13
CA VAL A 101 4.17 -6.29 -9.75
C VAL A 101 3.45 -6.22 -11.10
N LYS A 102 3.65 -7.22 -11.97
CA LYS A 102 2.98 -7.28 -13.29
C LYS A 102 1.46 -7.33 -13.17
N ALA A 103 0.94 -8.18 -12.27
CA ALA A 103 -0.51 -8.31 -12.06
C ALA A 103 -1.15 -6.98 -11.61
N VAL A 104 -0.52 -6.29 -10.66
CA VAL A 104 -1.03 -5.01 -10.15
C VAL A 104 -0.97 -3.90 -11.20
N LEU A 105 0.18 -3.76 -11.91
CA LEU A 105 0.34 -2.74 -12.95
C LEU A 105 -0.61 -2.97 -14.14
N ALA A 106 -0.94 -4.22 -14.47
CA ALA A 106 -1.89 -4.55 -15.54
C ALA A 106 -3.32 -4.04 -15.26
N ARG A 107 -3.65 -3.77 -13.99
CA ARG A 107 -4.95 -3.24 -13.54
C ARG A 107 -4.92 -1.71 -13.33
N ASP A 108 -3.84 -1.04 -13.71
CA ASP A 108 -3.61 0.41 -13.46
C ASP A 108 -3.78 0.80 -11.98
N VAL A 109 -3.35 -0.07 -11.07
CA VAL A 109 -3.32 0.17 -9.62
C VAL A 109 -1.89 0.49 -9.18
N LEU A 110 -1.74 1.42 -8.22
CA LEU A 110 -0.43 1.80 -7.70
C LEU A 110 0.22 0.63 -6.96
N MET A 111 1.46 0.29 -7.34
CA MET A 111 2.25 -0.75 -6.71
C MET A 111 3.45 -0.18 -5.96
N GLY A 112 3.59 -0.53 -4.68
CA GLY A 112 4.73 -0.24 -3.83
C GLY A 112 5.45 -1.52 -3.37
N PRO A 113 6.32 -2.15 -4.20
CA PRO A 113 7.06 -3.34 -3.80
C PRO A 113 8.14 -3.00 -2.78
N GLY A 114 8.35 -3.91 -1.84
CA GLY A 114 9.48 -3.88 -0.91
C GLY A 114 10.79 -4.16 -1.64
N VAL A 115 11.77 -3.29 -1.44
CA VAL A 115 13.13 -3.44 -1.97
C VAL A 115 14.14 -3.20 -0.85
N ALA A 116 15.25 -3.92 -0.88
CA ALA A 116 16.34 -3.75 0.07
C ALA A 116 17.68 -3.50 -0.63
N THR A 117 17.74 -3.60 -1.95
CA THR A 117 18.96 -3.42 -2.74
C THR A 117 18.75 -2.48 -3.91
N PRO A 118 19.81 -1.78 -4.37
CA PRO A 118 19.75 -0.97 -5.60
C PRO A 118 19.29 -1.77 -6.82
N SER A 119 19.70 -3.04 -6.94
CA SER A 119 19.31 -3.90 -8.08
C SER A 119 17.80 -4.16 -8.11
N GLU A 120 17.18 -4.43 -6.96
CA GLU A 120 15.73 -4.59 -6.86
C GLU A 120 15.00 -3.29 -7.19
N ALA A 121 15.49 -2.15 -6.69
CA ALA A 121 14.90 -0.85 -6.96
C ALA A 121 14.94 -0.51 -8.46
N VAL A 122 16.08 -0.69 -9.13
CA VAL A 122 16.22 -0.45 -10.57
C VAL A 122 15.34 -1.41 -11.37
N HIS A 123 15.28 -2.68 -10.99
CA HIS A 123 14.44 -3.66 -11.67
C HIS A 123 12.94 -3.29 -11.54
N ALA A 124 12.46 -2.98 -10.34
CA ALA A 124 11.09 -2.53 -10.12
C ALA A 124 10.76 -1.27 -10.93
N TRP A 125 11.66 -0.28 -10.92
CA TRP A 125 11.49 0.95 -11.67
C TRP A 125 11.37 0.71 -13.19
N ASN A 126 12.22 -0.15 -13.74
CA ASN A 126 12.19 -0.53 -15.17
C ASN A 126 10.92 -1.30 -15.55
N MET A 127 10.26 -1.97 -14.60
CA MET A 127 8.95 -2.58 -14.82
C MET A 127 7.79 -1.57 -14.85
N GLY A 128 8.01 -0.31 -14.50
CA GLY A 128 6.99 0.73 -14.48
C GLY A 128 6.49 1.12 -13.08
N VAL A 129 7.07 0.55 -12.02
CA VAL A 129 6.78 0.96 -10.63
C VAL A 129 7.18 2.43 -10.42
N ARG A 130 6.37 3.18 -9.66
CA ARG A 130 6.62 4.60 -9.35
C ARG A 130 6.59 4.90 -7.84
N LEU A 131 6.39 3.89 -7.03
CA LEU A 131 6.49 3.93 -5.56
C LEU A 131 7.33 2.73 -5.12
N LEU A 132 8.36 2.96 -4.30
CA LEU A 132 9.17 1.87 -3.72
C LEU A 132 9.06 1.92 -2.19
N LYS A 133 8.94 0.76 -1.58
CA LYS A 133 9.02 0.60 -0.13
C LYS A 133 10.43 0.10 0.24
N LEU A 134 11.24 0.93 0.87
CA LEU A 134 12.51 0.45 1.43
C LEU A 134 12.24 -0.35 2.71
N PHE A 135 12.47 -1.67 2.66
CA PHE A 135 12.11 -2.57 3.75
C PHE A 135 13.10 -3.75 3.87
N PRO A 136 13.52 -4.10 5.10
CA PRO A 136 13.16 -3.51 6.40
C PRO A 136 14.10 -2.37 6.82
N ILE A 137 13.66 -1.13 6.74
CA ILE A 137 14.53 0.04 7.01
C ILE A 137 15.03 0.07 8.45
N GLY A 138 14.26 -0.45 9.40
CA GLY A 138 14.69 -0.51 10.81
C GLY A 138 15.93 -1.35 11.03
N ALA A 139 16.17 -2.37 10.21
CA ALA A 139 17.38 -3.21 10.25
C ALA A 139 18.52 -2.62 9.40
N LEU A 140 18.20 -1.93 8.29
CA LEU A 140 19.18 -1.35 7.37
C LEU A 140 19.73 0.00 7.86
N GLY A 141 18.90 0.78 8.55
CA GLY A 141 19.26 2.08 9.07
C GLY A 141 19.13 3.22 8.07
N ILE A 142 19.10 4.46 8.61
CA ILE A 142 18.89 5.67 7.80
C ILE A 142 20.08 5.98 6.87
N ASP A 143 21.29 5.60 7.24
CA ASP A 143 22.47 5.84 6.42
C ASP A 143 22.47 4.95 5.18
N TYR A 144 21.90 3.75 5.29
CA TYR A 144 21.67 2.89 4.12
C TYR A 144 20.69 3.55 3.15
N PHE A 145 19.59 4.11 3.66
CA PHE A 145 18.63 4.87 2.84
C PHE A 145 19.31 6.01 2.08
N LYS A 146 20.09 6.85 2.78
CA LYS A 146 20.80 7.98 2.16
C LYS A 146 21.84 7.57 1.12
N ALA A 147 22.43 6.37 1.27
CA ALA A 147 23.39 5.85 0.31
C ALA A 147 22.72 5.20 -0.92
N MET A 148 21.44 4.83 -0.81
CA MET A 148 20.69 4.16 -1.86
C MET A 148 20.02 5.14 -2.84
N PHE A 149 19.69 6.34 -2.37
CA PHE A 149 18.96 7.39 -3.09
C PHE A 149 19.65 8.76 -2.99
#